data_28226ac2518f50efab6bf3668d683829
#
_entry.id   28226ac2518f50efab6bf3668d683829
#
_cell.length_a   1.000
_cell.length_b   1.000
_cell.length_c   1.000
_cell.angle_alpha   90.00
_cell.angle_beta   90.00
_cell.angle_gamma   90.00
#
_symmetry.space_group_name_H-M   'P 1'
#
loop_
_entity.id
_entity.type
_entity.pdbx_description
1 polymer ?
#
loop_
_entity_poly.entity_id
_entity_poly.type
_entity_poly.pdbx_seq_one_letter_code
_entity_poly.pdbx_strand_id
1 'polypeptide(L)'
;MSHPNPTEIHLHKQSRVLEISFDDGNKYSYPAEYLRVFSPSAEVQGHGPGQEVLQVGKEEVNIAHIDPVGNYAICLHFDDEHNTGIYSWDTLYQLGVNYERNWQDYLQRLQAAGYQRKEPSA
;
A
#
# COMPACT_ATOMS: atom_id res chain seq x y z
N MET A 1 -0.71 -23.22 9.18
CA MET A 1 -1.79 -22.24 9.26
C MET A 1 -2.08 -21.66 7.91
N SER A 2 -3.33 -21.63 7.53
CA SER A 2 -3.71 -20.99 6.27
C SER A 2 -3.86 -19.50 6.49
N HIS A 3 -3.36 -18.73 5.54
CA HIS A 3 -3.56 -17.28 5.54
C HIS A 3 -4.87 -16.97 4.83
N PRO A 4 -5.57 -15.88 5.22
CA PRO A 4 -6.76 -15.47 4.49
C PRO A 4 -6.44 -15.15 3.03
N ASN A 5 -7.35 -15.53 2.14
CA ASN A 5 -7.24 -15.24 0.72
C ASN A 5 -8.28 -14.20 0.34
N PRO A 6 -7.99 -13.35 -0.64
CA PRO A 6 -8.97 -12.37 -1.09
C PRO A 6 -10.11 -13.05 -1.84
N THR A 7 -11.31 -12.58 -1.59
CA THR A 7 -12.53 -13.01 -2.30
C THR A 7 -12.99 -11.97 -3.29
N GLU A 8 -12.72 -10.69 -3.02
CA GLU A 8 -13.07 -9.59 -3.93
C GLU A 8 -12.02 -8.50 -3.85
N ILE A 9 -11.73 -7.89 -4.99
CA ILE A 9 -10.82 -6.75 -5.09
C ILE A 9 -11.50 -5.68 -5.93
N HIS A 10 -11.69 -4.49 -5.36
CA HIS A 10 -12.32 -3.37 -6.03
C HIS A 10 -11.42 -2.15 -6.00
N LEU A 11 -11.08 -1.63 -7.17
CA LEU A 11 -10.30 -0.40 -7.28
C LEU A 11 -11.24 0.78 -7.51
N HIS A 12 -11.23 1.72 -6.58
CA HIS A 12 -12.01 2.96 -6.65
C HIS A 12 -11.07 4.10 -7.05
N LYS A 13 -10.97 4.36 -8.35
CA LYS A 13 -10.00 5.33 -8.88
C LYS A 13 -10.31 6.77 -8.48
N GLN A 14 -11.59 7.13 -8.36
CA GLN A 14 -11.94 8.50 -7.98
C GLN A 14 -11.53 8.83 -6.56
N SER A 15 -11.72 7.89 -5.64
CA SER A 15 -11.35 8.08 -4.24
C SER A 15 -9.93 7.65 -3.93
N ARG A 16 -9.24 7.04 -4.90
CA ARG A 16 -7.87 6.52 -4.75
C ARG A 16 -7.76 5.50 -3.62
N VAL A 17 -8.70 4.54 -3.63
CA VAL A 17 -8.78 3.51 -2.60
C VAL A 17 -8.88 2.14 -3.25
N LEU A 18 -8.10 1.19 -2.75
CA LEU A 18 -8.22 -0.22 -3.09
C LEU A 18 -8.93 -0.93 -1.95
N GLU A 19 -10.00 -1.66 -2.27
CA GLU A 19 -10.80 -2.36 -1.27
C GLU A 19 -10.65 -3.86 -1.51
N ILE A 20 -10.30 -4.60 -0.47
CA ILE A 20 -10.12 -6.05 -0.56
C ILE A 20 -10.91 -6.73 0.54
N SER A 21 -11.75 -7.71 0.13
CA SER A 21 -12.46 -8.58 1.06
C SER A 21 -11.71 -9.91 1.12
N PHE A 22 -11.60 -10.47 2.33
CA PHE A 22 -10.91 -11.73 2.58
C PHE A 22 -11.89 -12.81 3.00
N ASP A 23 -11.48 -14.07 2.85
CA ASP A 23 -12.34 -15.22 3.13
C ASP A 23 -12.59 -15.45 4.62
N ASP A 24 -11.94 -14.70 5.50
CA ASP A 24 -12.22 -14.73 6.95
C ASP A 24 -13.32 -13.74 7.34
N GLY A 25 -13.96 -13.09 6.35
CA GLY A 25 -15.01 -12.11 6.59
C GLY A 25 -14.53 -10.69 6.79
N ASN A 26 -13.23 -10.45 6.84
CA ASN A 26 -12.71 -9.11 7.01
C ASN A 26 -12.57 -8.40 5.65
N LYS A 27 -12.75 -7.08 5.69
CA LYS A 27 -12.65 -6.24 4.51
C LYS A 27 -11.85 -5.01 4.88
N TYR A 28 -10.88 -4.66 4.03
CA TYR A 28 -10.00 -3.53 4.28
C TYR A 28 -10.02 -2.57 3.11
N SER A 29 -9.95 -1.28 3.44
CA SER A 29 -9.85 -0.20 2.45
C SER A 29 -8.46 0.41 2.58
N TYR A 30 -7.71 0.43 1.48
CA TYR A 30 -6.34 0.90 1.46
C TYR A 30 -6.26 2.17 0.62
N PRO A 31 -5.94 3.32 1.21
CA PRO A 31 -5.60 4.48 0.36
C PRO A 31 -4.40 4.16 -0.52
N ALA A 32 -4.42 4.63 -1.76
CA ALA A 32 -3.31 4.36 -2.69
C ALA A 32 -1.99 4.89 -2.13
N GLU A 33 -2.01 6.04 -1.48
CA GLU A 33 -0.82 6.59 -0.83
C GLU A 33 -0.23 5.61 0.18
N TYR A 34 -1.08 5.00 1.00
CA TYR A 34 -0.64 4.03 2.00
C TYR A 34 0.07 2.84 1.35
N LEU A 35 -0.55 2.27 0.32
CA LEU A 35 0.05 1.14 -0.39
C LEU A 35 1.36 1.53 -1.08
N ARG A 36 1.43 2.76 -1.58
CA ARG A 36 2.63 3.26 -2.26
C ARG A 36 3.82 3.43 -1.30
N VAL A 37 3.57 4.04 -0.14
CA VAL A 37 4.66 4.32 0.81
C VAL A 37 5.10 3.06 1.56
N PHE A 38 4.27 2.04 1.62
CA PHE A 38 4.60 0.75 2.24
C PHE A 38 4.82 -0.36 1.20
N SER A 39 5.14 0.02 -0.04
CA SER A 39 5.39 -0.96 -1.10
C SER A 39 6.49 -1.94 -0.70
N PRO A 40 6.32 -3.25 -0.98
CA PRO A 40 7.36 -4.23 -0.69
C PRO A 40 8.53 -4.21 -1.68
N SER A 41 8.49 -3.30 -2.68
CA SER A 41 9.58 -3.16 -3.63
C SER A 41 10.88 -2.74 -2.95
N ALA A 42 12.01 -3.20 -3.48
CA ALA A 42 13.33 -2.78 -2.98
C ALA A 42 13.55 -1.28 -3.12
N GLU A 43 12.86 -0.63 -4.06
CA GLU A 43 12.93 0.82 -4.21
C GLU A 43 12.46 1.54 -2.94
N VAL A 44 11.59 0.92 -2.16
CA VAL A 44 11.04 1.48 -0.92
C VAL A 44 11.72 0.85 0.29
N GLN A 45 11.86 -0.48 0.29
CA GLN A 45 12.36 -1.22 1.46
C GLN A 45 13.88 -1.21 1.57
N GLY A 46 14.59 -0.86 0.51
CA GLY A 46 16.05 -0.91 0.50
C GLY A 46 16.56 -2.34 0.46
N HIS A 47 17.82 -2.52 0.84
CA HIS A 47 18.49 -3.82 0.76
C HIS A 47 18.68 -4.49 2.12
N GLY A 48 18.12 -3.92 3.18
CA GLY A 48 18.21 -4.50 4.51
C GLY A 48 17.58 -3.62 5.55
N PRO A 49 17.52 -4.10 6.82
CA PRO A 49 16.93 -3.32 7.90
C PRO A 49 17.62 -1.96 8.07
N GLY A 50 16.81 -0.93 8.26
CA GLY A 50 17.31 0.43 8.42
C GLY A 50 17.64 1.13 7.12
N GLN A 51 17.44 0.49 5.96
CA GLN A 51 17.74 1.08 4.66
C GLN A 51 16.47 1.44 3.88
N GLU A 52 15.32 1.43 4.55
CA GLU A 52 14.07 1.85 3.94
C GLU A 52 14.16 3.31 3.50
N VAL A 53 13.61 3.59 2.31
CA VAL A 53 13.61 4.93 1.75
C VAL A 53 12.26 5.57 2.06
N LEU A 54 12.27 6.62 2.89
CA LEU A 54 11.03 7.33 3.23
C LEU A 54 10.45 7.97 1.96
N GLN A 55 9.24 7.60 1.62
CA GLN A 55 8.55 8.13 0.46
C GLN A 55 7.84 9.42 0.82
N VAL A 56 8.06 10.48 0.04
CA VAL A 56 7.41 11.77 0.25
C VAL A 56 6.73 12.22 -1.03
N GLY A 57 5.75 13.11 -0.90
CA GLY A 57 5.07 13.66 -2.06
C GLY A 57 4.12 12.70 -2.75
N LYS A 58 3.60 11.72 -2.02
CA LYS A 58 2.73 10.66 -2.58
C LYS A 58 1.25 10.88 -2.28
N GLU A 59 0.88 12.06 -1.81
CA GLU A 59 -0.48 12.33 -1.33
C GLU A 59 -1.54 12.17 -2.44
N GLU A 60 -1.16 12.38 -3.70
CA GLU A 60 -2.11 12.29 -4.80
C GLU A 60 -1.88 11.09 -5.71
N VAL A 61 -1.04 10.16 -5.31
CA VAL A 61 -0.79 8.96 -6.10
C VAL A 61 -2.05 8.12 -6.23
N ASN A 62 -2.22 7.50 -7.39
CA ASN A 62 -3.33 6.60 -7.65
C ASN A 62 -2.80 5.30 -8.24
N ILE A 63 -3.62 4.26 -8.15
CA ILE A 63 -3.33 2.98 -8.78
C ILE A 63 -3.91 3.02 -10.19
N ALA A 64 -3.05 2.94 -11.19
CA ALA A 64 -3.48 2.98 -12.59
C ALA A 64 -3.91 1.60 -13.07
N HIS A 65 -3.27 0.53 -12.59
CA HIS A 65 -3.50 -0.81 -13.10
C HIS A 65 -3.07 -1.85 -12.08
N ILE A 66 -3.73 -3.02 -12.10
CA ILE A 66 -3.43 -4.14 -11.20
C ILE A 66 -3.23 -5.38 -12.08
N ASP A 67 -2.09 -6.05 -11.92
CA ASP A 67 -1.79 -7.31 -12.59
C ASP A 67 -1.71 -8.44 -11.58
N PRO A 68 -2.38 -9.57 -11.84
CA PRO A 68 -2.20 -10.74 -10.98
C PRO A 68 -0.80 -11.35 -11.17
N VAL A 69 -0.24 -11.85 -10.08
CA VAL A 69 1.05 -12.55 -10.09
C VAL A 69 0.78 -13.95 -9.57
N GLY A 70 0.71 -14.92 -10.47
CA GLY A 70 0.27 -16.26 -10.11
C GLY A 70 -1.09 -16.22 -9.44
N ASN A 71 -1.27 -17.05 -8.41
CA ASN A 71 -2.48 -17.03 -7.57
C ASN A 71 -2.18 -16.58 -6.13
N TYR A 72 -1.03 -15.90 -5.92
CA TYR A 72 -0.56 -15.58 -4.57
C TYR A 72 -0.28 -14.09 -4.34
N ALA A 73 -0.38 -13.26 -5.37
CA ALA A 73 -0.01 -11.84 -5.24
C ALA A 73 -0.62 -11.01 -6.36
N ILE A 74 -0.55 -9.69 -6.19
CA ILE A 74 -0.85 -8.73 -7.25
C ILE A 74 0.29 -7.74 -7.35
N CYS A 75 0.53 -7.24 -8.56
CA CYS A 75 1.45 -6.14 -8.79
C CYS A 75 0.64 -4.87 -9.00
N LEU A 76 0.91 -3.84 -8.22
CA LEU A 76 0.22 -2.56 -8.33
C LEU A 76 1.07 -1.62 -9.18
N HIS A 77 0.44 -1.05 -10.21
CA HIS A 77 1.06 -0.05 -11.09
C HIS A 77 0.52 1.32 -10.67
N PHE A 78 1.37 2.11 -10.04
CA PHE A 78 0.98 3.45 -9.58
C PHE A 78 1.20 4.46 -10.70
N ASP A 79 0.47 5.57 -10.65
CA ASP A 79 0.55 6.60 -11.69
C ASP A 79 1.81 7.47 -11.60
N ASP A 80 2.67 7.23 -10.61
CA ASP A 80 3.99 7.84 -10.51
C ASP A 80 5.09 6.93 -11.08
N GLU A 81 4.70 5.96 -11.92
CA GLU A 81 5.58 5.00 -12.60
C GLU A 81 6.21 3.95 -11.67
N HIS A 82 5.79 3.87 -10.42
CA HIS A 82 6.22 2.81 -9.52
C HIS A 82 5.41 1.55 -9.83
N ASN A 83 6.06 0.54 -10.41
CA ASN A 83 5.38 -0.66 -10.86
C ASN A 83 6.12 -1.95 -10.46
N THR A 84 6.95 -1.89 -9.44
CA THR A 84 7.73 -3.02 -8.98
C THR A 84 7.23 -3.61 -7.65
N GLY A 85 6.13 -3.08 -7.12
CA GLY A 85 5.56 -3.55 -5.86
C GLY A 85 4.67 -4.77 -6.07
N ILE A 86 5.16 -5.94 -5.67
CA ILE A 86 4.39 -7.18 -5.71
C ILE A 86 3.90 -7.46 -4.29
N TYR A 87 2.58 -7.41 -4.11
CA TYR A 87 1.95 -7.54 -2.81
C TYR A 87 1.33 -8.93 -2.69
N SER A 88 1.91 -9.77 -1.84
CA SER A 88 1.29 -11.07 -1.55
C SER A 88 0.01 -10.88 -0.76
N TRP A 89 -0.86 -11.90 -0.74
CA TRP A 89 -2.11 -11.83 0.04
C TRP A 89 -1.82 -11.60 1.52
N ASP A 90 -0.76 -12.24 2.03
CA ASP A 90 -0.36 -12.05 3.42
C ASP A 90 0.08 -10.61 3.69
N THR A 91 0.89 -10.04 2.79
CA THR A 91 1.34 -8.65 2.91
C THR A 91 0.14 -7.70 2.95
N LEU A 92 -0.81 -7.89 2.03
CA LEU A 92 -2.01 -7.06 1.99
C LEU A 92 -2.85 -7.22 3.25
N TYR A 93 -3.00 -8.45 3.73
CA TYR A 93 -3.74 -8.68 4.96
C TYR A 93 -3.08 -7.98 6.15
N GLN A 94 -1.77 -8.10 6.29
CA GLN A 94 -1.04 -7.47 7.39
C GLN A 94 -1.09 -5.94 7.29
N LEU A 95 -1.01 -5.39 6.09
CA LEU A 95 -1.16 -3.94 5.89
C LEU A 95 -2.56 -3.48 6.31
N GLY A 96 -3.58 -4.29 6.05
CA GLY A 96 -4.95 -3.98 6.45
C GLY A 96 -5.12 -4.01 7.96
N VAL A 97 -4.64 -5.06 8.61
CA VAL A 97 -4.75 -5.24 10.05
C VAL A 97 -4.02 -4.12 10.80
N ASN A 98 -2.85 -3.72 10.30
CA ASN A 98 -1.97 -2.78 10.98
C ASN A 98 -2.06 -1.36 10.43
N TYR A 99 -3.15 -1.05 9.72
CA TYR A 99 -3.25 0.23 9.02
C TYR A 99 -3.02 1.44 9.92
N GLU A 100 -3.73 1.51 11.05
CA GLU A 100 -3.63 2.69 11.93
C GLU A 100 -2.24 2.84 12.51
N ARG A 101 -1.64 1.74 12.98
CA ARG A 101 -0.28 1.78 13.53
C ARG A 101 0.73 2.19 12.47
N ASN A 102 0.65 1.57 11.31
CA ASN A 102 1.58 1.86 10.21
C ASN A 102 1.44 3.30 9.74
N TRP A 103 0.21 3.79 9.62
CA TRP A 103 -0.02 5.15 9.15
C TRP A 103 0.51 6.18 10.15
N GLN A 104 0.29 5.98 11.44
CA GLN A 104 0.82 6.87 12.46
C GLN A 104 2.35 6.87 12.46
N ASP A 105 2.95 5.70 12.29
CA ASP A 105 4.40 5.59 12.17
C ASP A 105 4.94 6.37 10.97
N TYR A 106 4.25 6.25 9.83
CA TYR A 106 4.62 6.99 8.63
C TYR A 106 4.54 8.50 8.85
N LEU A 107 3.45 8.97 9.46
CA LEU A 107 3.29 10.40 9.73
C LEU A 107 4.39 10.92 10.67
N GLN A 108 4.79 10.14 11.67
CA GLN A 108 5.87 10.51 12.57
C GLN A 108 7.20 10.58 11.83
N ARG A 109 7.45 9.67 10.90
CA ARG A 109 8.68 9.69 10.10
C ARG A 109 8.73 10.90 9.18
N LEU A 110 7.60 11.30 8.61
CA LEU A 110 7.52 12.51 7.79
C LEU A 110 7.84 13.74 8.64
N GLN A 111 7.27 13.82 9.84
CA GLN A 111 7.51 14.94 10.74
C GLN A 111 8.98 15.01 11.14
N ALA A 112 9.58 13.87 11.47
CA ALA A 112 11.00 13.81 11.84
C ALA A 112 11.90 14.24 10.70
N ALA A 113 11.48 14.01 9.46
CA ALA A 113 12.24 14.42 8.27
C ALA A 113 11.96 15.88 7.86
N GLY A 114 11.08 16.58 8.58
CA GLY A 114 10.75 17.96 8.26
C GLY A 114 9.79 18.13 7.10
N TYR A 115 9.11 17.07 6.68
CA TYR A 115 8.18 17.13 5.57
C TYR A 115 6.76 17.34 6.09
N GLN A 116 6.06 18.31 5.52
CA GLN A 116 4.65 18.55 5.85
C GLN A 116 3.78 17.96 4.75
N ARG A 117 3.00 16.94 5.12
CA ARG A 117 2.12 16.27 4.19
C ARG A 117 0.96 17.18 3.82
N LYS A 118 0.61 17.20 2.52
CA LYS A 118 -0.54 17.96 2.03
C LYS A 118 -1.74 17.03 1.92
N GLU A 119 -2.93 17.54 2.29
CA GLU A 119 -4.14 16.78 2.06
C GLU A 119 -4.46 16.75 0.57
N PRO A 120 -4.85 15.57 0.02
CA PRO A 120 -5.21 15.49 -1.39
C PRO A 120 -6.44 16.33 -1.69
N SER A 121 -6.48 16.88 -2.90
CA SER A 121 -7.67 17.59 -3.37
C SER A 121 -8.85 16.62 -3.49
N ALA A 122 -10.00 17.04 -3.02
CA ALA A 122 -11.20 16.22 -3.08
C ALA A 122 -11.69 16.07 -4.54
#